data_1a4558d035d890b5aef11105279d4939
#
_entry.id   1a4558d035d890b5aef11105279d4939
#
_cell.length_a   1.000
_cell.length_b   1.000
_cell.length_c   1.000
_cell.angle_alpha   90.00
_cell.angle_beta   90.00
_cell.angle_gamma   90.00
#
_symmetry.space_group_name_H-M   'P 1'
#
loop_
_entity.id
_entity.type
_entity.pdbx_description
1 polymer ?
#
loop_
_entity_poly.entity_id
_entity_poly.type
_entity_poly.pdbx_seq_one_letter_code
_entity_poly.pdbx_strand_id
1 'polypeptide(L)'
;MNNSVALLYNFNEEKLKMIKMVCMMMQVRFKEVARAEYEQPLGALLGISGIENHGEVYQGEEFQEEMLVLHGFDGSKLQKFLIALQRVGVGRIELKAMITENNKSWNGLALYEELCQEREALSLIHI
;
A
#
# COMPACT_ATOMS: atom_id res chain seq x y z
N MET A 1 -16.86 -10.53 -9.33
CA MET A 1 -15.90 -11.00 -8.32
C MET A 1 -14.96 -9.92 -7.92
N ASN A 2 -14.73 -9.80 -6.65
CA ASN A 2 -13.95 -8.71 -6.09
C ASN A 2 -12.51 -9.16 -5.83
N ASN A 3 -11.58 -8.65 -6.63
CA ASN A 3 -10.15 -8.97 -6.50
C ASN A 3 -9.35 -7.82 -5.87
N SER A 4 -10.03 -6.92 -5.17
CA SER A 4 -9.35 -5.77 -4.56
C SER A 4 -8.55 -6.20 -3.34
N VAL A 5 -7.32 -5.73 -3.28
CA VAL A 5 -6.40 -6.02 -2.16
C VAL A 5 -5.69 -4.74 -1.76
N ALA A 6 -5.53 -4.55 -0.45
CA ALA A 6 -4.74 -3.45 0.10
C ALA A 6 -3.56 -4.03 0.89
N LEU A 7 -2.35 -3.55 0.59
CA LEU A 7 -1.16 -3.85 1.39
C LEU A 7 -0.93 -2.69 2.33
N LEU A 8 -0.75 -2.97 3.61
CA LEU A 8 -0.65 -1.96 4.66
C LEU A 8 0.76 -1.99 5.26
N TYR A 9 1.50 -0.90 5.06
CA TYR A 9 2.88 -0.78 5.51
C TYR A 9 2.98 0.26 6.64
N ASN A 10 3.34 -0.19 7.82
CA ASN A 10 3.70 0.69 8.95
C ASN A 10 2.58 1.61 9.46
N PHE A 11 1.34 1.15 9.45
CA PHE A 11 0.24 1.89 10.07
C PHE A 11 0.20 1.63 11.57
N ASN A 12 -0.15 2.65 12.37
CA ASN A 12 -0.36 2.44 13.79
C ASN A 12 -1.64 1.64 14.04
N GLU A 13 -1.79 1.11 15.25
CA GLU A 13 -2.91 0.22 15.57
C GLU A 13 -4.28 0.87 15.38
N GLU A 14 -4.41 2.13 15.74
CA GLU A 14 -5.68 2.84 15.62
C GLU A 14 -6.10 2.97 14.15
N LYS A 15 -5.18 3.40 13.29
CA LYS A 15 -5.44 3.49 11.86
C LYS A 15 -5.69 2.13 11.24
N LEU A 16 -4.95 1.11 11.67
CA LEU A 16 -5.16 -0.25 11.18
C LEU A 16 -6.58 -0.73 11.44
N LYS A 17 -7.11 -0.50 12.64
CA LYS A 17 -8.47 -0.88 12.97
C LYS A 17 -9.48 -0.24 12.02
N MET A 18 -9.32 1.05 11.77
CA MET A 18 -10.22 1.79 10.90
C MET A 18 -10.11 1.34 9.45
N ILE A 19 -8.89 1.13 8.97
CA ILE A 19 -8.66 0.65 7.60
C ILE A 19 -9.27 -0.74 7.41
N LYS A 20 -9.04 -1.64 8.36
CA LYS A 20 -9.60 -2.99 8.29
C LYS A 20 -11.12 -2.98 8.26
N MET A 21 -11.73 -2.11 9.06
CA MET A 21 -13.19 -1.97 9.07
C MET A 21 -13.70 -1.54 7.69
N VAL A 22 -13.08 -0.55 7.07
CA VAL A 22 -13.46 -0.09 5.73
C VAL A 22 -13.24 -1.20 4.71
N CYS A 23 -12.12 -1.91 4.81
CA CYS A 23 -11.86 -3.05 3.91
C CYS A 23 -12.94 -4.10 4.01
N MET A 24 -13.36 -4.45 5.22
CA MET A 24 -14.43 -5.42 5.41
C MET A 24 -15.76 -4.93 4.84
N MET A 25 -16.10 -3.68 5.06
CA MET A 25 -17.33 -3.08 4.55
C MET A 25 -17.38 -3.04 3.02
N MET A 26 -16.24 -2.83 2.39
CA MET A 26 -16.15 -2.69 0.94
C MET A 26 -15.67 -3.94 0.22
N GLN A 27 -15.53 -5.05 0.95
CA GLN A 27 -15.08 -6.32 0.39
C GLN A 27 -13.69 -6.20 -0.25
N VAL A 28 -12.79 -5.53 0.46
CA VAL A 28 -11.38 -5.41 0.07
C VAL A 28 -10.59 -6.36 0.97
N ARG A 29 -9.80 -7.25 0.37
CA ARG A 29 -8.86 -8.06 1.13
C ARG A 29 -7.69 -7.16 1.55
N PHE A 30 -7.04 -7.50 2.65
CA PHE A 30 -5.91 -6.70 3.11
C PHE A 30 -4.82 -7.60 3.69
N LYS A 31 -3.60 -7.09 3.67
CA LYS A 31 -2.47 -7.73 4.31
C LYS A 31 -1.65 -6.66 5.02
N GLU A 32 -1.39 -6.89 6.31
CA GLU A 32 -0.42 -6.09 7.05
C GLU A 32 0.96 -6.63 6.68
N VAL A 33 1.76 -5.81 6.03
CA VAL A 33 3.10 -6.23 5.61
C VAL A 33 4.07 -5.99 6.76
N ALA A 34 4.66 -7.07 7.29
CA ALA A 34 5.64 -6.97 8.34
C ALA A 34 6.95 -6.40 7.80
N ARG A 35 7.72 -5.73 8.67
CA ARG A 35 9.02 -5.17 8.27
C ARG A 35 9.91 -6.20 7.60
N ALA A 36 9.92 -7.42 8.13
CA ALA A 36 10.72 -8.51 7.56
C ALA A 36 10.36 -8.83 6.11
N GLU A 37 9.18 -8.45 5.66
CA GLU A 37 8.69 -8.72 4.30
C GLU A 37 8.92 -7.56 3.32
N TYR A 38 9.60 -6.51 3.71
CA TYR A 38 9.77 -5.32 2.86
C TYR A 38 10.56 -5.58 1.59
N GLU A 39 11.38 -6.62 1.55
CA GLU A 39 12.11 -7.00 0.34
C GLU A 39 11.31 -7.91 -0.60
N GLN A 40 10.15 -8.39 -0.16
CA GLN A 40 9.34 -9.25 -1.00
C GLN A 40 8.70 -8.46 -2.14
N PRO A 41 8.63 -9.04 -3.35
CA PRO A 41 7.97 -8.37 -4.46
C PRO A 41 6.51 -8.08 -4.14
N LEU A 42 6.03 -6.91 -4.55
CA LEU A 42 4.65 -6.50 -4.32
C LEU A 42 3.67 -7.53 -4.88
N GLY A 43 3.94 -8.01 -6.09
CA GLY A 43 3.08 -9.01 -6.71
C GLY A 43 3.03 -10.31 -5.95
N ALA A 44 4.14 -10.69 -5.31
CA ALA A 44 4.16 -11.92 -4.49
C ALA A 44 3.27 -11.76 -3.26
N LEU A 45 3.34 -10.61 -2.60
CA LEU A 45 2.48 -10.32 -1.44
C LEU A 45 1.00 -10.28 -1.82
N LEU A 46 0.70 -9.91 -3.06
CA LEU A 46 -0.65 -9.84 -3.59
C LEU A 46 -1.15 -11.16 -4.15
N GLY A 47 -0.28 -12.15 -4.30
CA GLY A 47 -0.64 -13.42 -4.89
C GLY A 47 -0.75 -13.41 -6.41
N ILE A 48 -0.05 -12.48 -7.07
CA ILE A 48 -0.05 -12.42 -8.54
C ILE A 48 0.75 -13.60 -9.10
N SER A 49 0.13 -14.31 -10.04
CA SER A 49 0.74 -15.48 -10.66
C SER A 49 2.07 -15.12 -11.33
N GLY A 50 3.08 -15.96 -11.14
CA GLY A 50 4.39 -15.79 -11.74
C GLY A 50 5.35 -14.93 -10.94
N ILE A 51 4.90 -14.34 -9.83
CA ILE A 51 5.76 -13.55 -8.94
C ILE A 51 5.77 -14.22 -7.57
N GLU A 52 6.93 -14.72 -7.17
CA GLU A 52 7.04 -15.48 -5.92
C GLU A 52 7.86 -14.77 -4.87
N ASN A 53 7.55 -15.07 -3.61
CA ASN A 53 8.38 -14.66 -2.49
C ASN A 53 9.75 -15.33 -2.57
N HIS A 54 10.75 -14.67 -2.01
CA HIS A 54 12.07 -15.26 -1.84
C HIS A 54 12.41 -15.34 -0.35
N GLY A 55 13.48 -16.03 -0.04
CA GLY A 55 13.88 -16.29 1.36
C GLY A 55 14.55 -15.13 2.07
N GLU A 56 14.71 -14.00 1.41
CA GLU A 56 15.38 -12.84 1.99
C GLU A 56 14.50 -12.17 3.03
N VAL A 57 15.08 -11.88 4.20
CA VAL A 57 14.39 -11.20 5.30
C VAL A 57 15.01 -9.82 5.47
N TYR A 58 14.19 -8.78 5.35
CA TYR A 58 14.67 -7.41 5.51
C TYR A 58 15.04 -7.17 6.98
N GLN A 59 16.26 -6.70 7.22
CA GLN A 59 16.77 -6.42 8.55
C GLN A 59 17.11 -4.94 8.76
N GLY A 60 16.72 -4.09 7.81
CA GLY A 60 16.97 -2.67 7.88
C GLY A 60 15.96 -1.93 8.75
N GLU A 61 16.01 -0.62 8.67
CA GLU A 61 15.14 0.24 9.46
C GLU A 61 13.69 0.23 8.99
N GLU A 62 12.79 0.49 9.93
CA GLU A 62 11.38 0.68 9.64
C GLU A 62 11.19 1.95 8.79
N PHE A 63 10.14 1.96 7.95
CA PHE A 63 9.73 3.18 7.25
C PHE A 63 9.39 4.27 8.26
N GLN A 64 9.69 5.51 7.91
CA GLN A 64 9.32 6.65 8.76
C GLN A 64 7.85 7.04 8.61
N GLU A 65 7.22 6.63 7.52
CA GLU A 65 5.82 6.94 7.25
C GLU A 65 5.06 5.69 6.84
N GLU A 66 3.75 5.76 6.96
CA GLU A 66 2.86 4.71 6.49
C GLU A 66 2.77 4.73 4.96
N MET A 67 2.49 3.56 4.37
CA MET A 67 2.31 3.44 2.91
C MET A 67 1.16 2.50 2.62
N LEU A 68 0.31 2.88 1.66
CA LEU A 68 -0.84 2.10 1.22
C LEU A 68 -0.63 1.68 -0.24
N VAL A 69 -0.70 0.37 -0.50
CA VAL A 69 -0.58 -0.15 -1.86
C VAL A 69 -1.88 -0.87 -2.22
N LEU A 70 -2.46 -0.50 -3.34
CA LEU A 70 -3.78 -0.97 -3.75
C LEU A 70 -3.72 -1.74 -5.07
N HIS A 71 -4.47 -2.82 -5.16
CA HIS A 71 -4.55 -3.65 -6.35
C HIS A 71 -5.99 -4.08 -6.60
N GLY A 72 -6.39 -4.08 -7.87
CA GLY A 72 -7.71 -4.58 -8.26
C GLY A 72 -8.86 -3.62 -8.03
N PHE A 73 -8.58 -2.33 -7.96
CA PHE A 73 -9.60 -1.29 -7.82
C PHE A 73 -9.88 -0.64 -9.17
N ASP A 74 -11.15 -0.46 -9.51
CA ASP A 74 -11.50 0.46 -10.60
C ASP A 74 -11.56 1.89 -10.04
N GLY A 75 -11.70 2.88 -10.93
CA GLY A 75 -11.68 4.28 -10.52
C GLY A 75 -12.79 4.64 -9.53
N SER A 76 -13.98 4.09 -9.72
CA SER A 76 -15.12 4.35 -8.83
C SER A 76 -14.89 3.77 -7.45
N LYS A 77 -14.45 2.52 -7.38
CA LYS A 77 -14.19 1.85 -6.10
C LYS A 77 -13.04 2.52 -5.36
N LEU A 78 -12.00 2.93 -6.08
CA LEU A 78 -10.87 3.63 -5.50
C LEU A 78 -11.32 4.90 -4.81
N GLN A 79 -12.11 5.73 -5.50
CA GLN A 79 -12.63 6.96 -4.92
C GLN A 79 -13.46 6.71 -3.67
N LYS A 80 -14.37 5.75 -3.74
CA LYS A 80 -15.23 5.40 -2.60
C LYS A 80 -14.40 4.91 -1.42
N PHE A 81 -13.37 4.12 -1.68
CA PHE A 81 -12.49 3.60 -0.64
C PHE A 81 -11.75 4.73 0.07
N LEU A 82 -11.14 5.64 -0.70
CA LEU A 82 -10.39 6.77 -0.12
C LEU A 82 -11.31 7.71 0.65
N ILE A 83 -12.52 7.96 0.16
CA ILE A 83 -13.52 8.77 0.87
C ILE A 83 -13.92 8.10 2.18
N ALA A 84 -14.14 6.78 2.15
CA ALA A 84 -14.52 6.04 3.36
C ALA A 84 -13.44 6.11 4.42
N LEU A 85 -12.16 5.99 4.02
CA LEU A 85 -11.04 6.13 4.94
C LEU A 85 -11.02 7.49 5.62
N GLN A 86 -11.28 8.55 4.87
CA GLN A 86 -11.35 9.89 5.44
C GLN A 86 -12.51 10.04 6.41
N ARG A 87 -13.67 9.47 6.08
CA ARG A 87 -14.88 9.57 6.91
C ARG A 87 -14.72 8.88 8.26
N VAL A 88 -13.98 7.79 8.32
CA VAL A 88 -13.76 7.08 9.59
C VAL A 88 -12.60 7.66 10.39
N GLY A 89 -11.90 8.67 9.86
CA GLY A 89 -10.88 9.39 10.61
C GLY A 89 -9.44 8.96 10.35
N VAL A 90 -9.20 8.12 9.36
CA VAL A 90 -7.82 7.73 8.98
C VAL A 90 -7.05 8.95 8.48
N GLY A 91 -7.76 9.88 7.83
CA GLY A 91 -7.15 11.05 7.27
C GLY A 91 -6.49 10.77 5.92
N ARG A 92 -5.64 11.69 5.49
CA ARG A 92 -4.94 11.57 4.23
C ARG A 92 -3.69 10.70 4.39
N ILE A 93 -3.55 9.73 3.51
CA ILE A 93 -2.34 8.90 3.43
C ILE A 93 -1.50 9.48 2.31
N GLU A 94 -0.31 10.02 2.66
CA GLU A 94 0.57 10.68 1.70
C GLU A 94 1.18 9.72 0.69
N LEU A 95 1.61 8.55 1.17
CA LEU A 95 2.27 7.56 0.31
C LEU A 95 1.28 6.46 -0.04
N LYS A 96 0.76 6.53 -1.26
CA LYS A 96 -0.16 5.50 -1.75
C LYS A 96 0.06 5.29 -3.24
N ALA A 97 -0.10 4.05 -3.67
CA ALA A 97 0.10 3.67 -5.06
C ALA A 97 -0.82 2.54 -5.47
N MET A 98 -1.13 2.49 -6.76
CA MET A 98 -1.80 1.36 -7.38
C MET A 98 -0.76 0.46 -8.02
N ILE A 99 -1.01 -0.85 -8.00
CA ILE A 99 -0.13 -1.80 -8.69
C ILE A 99 -0.34 -1.69 -10.20
N THR A 100 0.76 -1.69 -10.93
CA THR A 100 0.78 -1.63 -12.40
C THR A 100 1.66 -2.75 -12.93
N GLU A 101 1.62 -2.97 -14.23
CA GLU A 101 2.55 -3.90 -14.87
C GLU A 101 4.01 -3.53 -14.62
N ASN A 102 4.26 -2.23 -14.47
CA ASN A 102 5.61 -1.73 -14.26
C ASN A 102 6.13 -2.00 -12.84
N ASN A 103 5.30 -1.83 -11.81
CA ASN A 103 5.77 -1.91 -10.41
C ASN A 103 5.43 -3.20 -9.68
N LYS A 104 4.69 -4.12 -10.30
CA LYS A 104 4.29 -5.36 -9.62
C LYS A 104 5.46 -6.25 -9.19
N SER A 105 6.61 -6.13 -9.85
CA SER A 105 7.82 -6.89 -9.51
C SER A 105 8.76 -6.14 -8.56
N TRP A 106 8.46 -4.88 -8.25
CA TRP A 106 9.23 -4.12 -7.27
C TRP A 106 8.93 -4.61 -5.85
N ASN A 107 9.86 -4.39 -4.93
CA ASN A 107 9.58 -4.61 -3.51
C ASN A 107 9.06 -3.33 -2.87
N GLY A 108 8.66 -3.44 -1.59
CA GLY A 108 8.14 -2.29 -0.85
C GLY A 108 9.14 -1.17 -0.65
N LEU A 109 10.44 -1.53 -0.52
CA LEU A 109 11.49 -0.54 -0.34
C LEU A 109 11.63 0.36 -1.56
N ALA A 110 11.64 -0.22 -2.74
CA ALA A 110 11.76 0.53 -3.98
C ALA A 110 10.55 1.43 -4.22
N LEU A 111 9.35 0.93 -3.95
CA LEU A 111 8.14 1.71 -4.11
C LEU A 111 8.10 2.87 -3.11
N TYR A 112 8.45 2.62 -1.85
CA TYR A 112 8.48 3.66 -0.82
C TYR A 112 9.42 4.80 -1.22
N GLU A 113 10.62 4.46 -1.67
CA GLU A 113 11.59 5.45 -2.12
C GLU A 113 11.07 6.27 -3.30
N GLU A 114 10.48 5.60 -4.27
CA GLU A 114 9.91 6.26 -5.46
C GLU A 114 8.81 7.26 -5.07
N LEU A 115 7.91 6.86 -4.18
CA LEU A 115 6.82 7.73 -3.74
C LEU A 115 7.35 8.94 -2.96
N CYS A 116 8.38 8.75 -2.13
CA CYS A 116 9.01 9.86 -1.42
C CYS A 116 9.66 10.84 -2.39
N GLN A 117 10.34 10.33 -3.40
CA GLN A 117 10.98 11.18 -4.42
C GLN A 117 9.95 11.95 -5.23
N GLU A 118 8.85 11.31 -5.62
CA GLU A 118 7.77 11.98 -6.34
C GLU A 118 7.17 13.12 -5.52
N ARG A 119 6.96 12.89 -4.23
CA ARG A 119 6.42 13.91 -3.34
C ARG A 119 7.38 15.10 -3.23
N GLU A 120 8.67 14.86 -3.09
CA GLU A 120 9.67 15.92 -3.03
C GLU A 120 9.73 16.74 -4.32
N ALA A 121 9.66 16.05 -5.46
CA ALA A 121 9.67 16.72 -6.75
C ALA A 121 8.46 17.65 -6.90
N LEU A 122 7.27 17.19 -6.47
CA LEU A 122 6.06 18.01 -6.51
C LEU A 122 6.18 19.23 -5.59
N SER A 123 6.79 19.07 -4.42
CA SER A 123 7.03 20.19 -3.50
C SER A 123 7.93 21.26 -4.13
N LEU A 124 8.96 20.84 -4.85
CA LEU A 124 9.87 21.77 -5.54
C LEU A 124 9.17 22.53 -6.66
N ILE A 125 8.26 21.88 -7.35
CA ILE A 125 7.50 22.51 -8.44
C ILE A 125 6.57 23.60 -7.91
N HIS A 126 6.08 23.46 -6.70
CA HIS A 126 5.09 24.37 -6.11
C HIS A 126 5.69 25.50 -5.27
N ILE A 127 6.98 25.66 -5.27
CA ILE A 127 7.65 26.75 -4.53
C ILE A 127 7.50 28.10 -5.24
#